data_7e1133b4b1fc2115698445670ee70ab5
#
_entry.id   7e1133b4b1fc2115698445670ee70ab5
#
_cell.length_a   1.000
_cell.length_b   1.000
_cell.length_c   1.000
_cell.angle_alpha   90.00
_cell.angle_beta   90.00
_cell.angle_gamma   90.00
#
_symmetry.space_group_name_H-M   'P 1'
#
loop_
_entity.id
_entity.type
_entity.pdbx_description
1 polymer ?
#
loop_
_entity_poly.entity_id
_entity_poly.type
_entity_poly.pdbx_seq_one_letter_code
_entity_poly.pdbx_strand_id
1 'polypeptide(L)'
;GVAGSGGTETGNGTPTLSKVSGSGNWTSPKVTYGNNTSTSGKSTVIRATIDSTTKDITISQSAGAKQYSAWSAWTVNISNSGNVAASGGSSNITTSASRTRTWTWNGVSGSGGTETGTGTPTLSKVSGAGSFASNKVTYDNNTSTSTRSTVIRATMDSVTKDTTVTQNAGSKTYSS
;
A
#
# COMPACT_ATOMS: atom_id res chain seq x y z
N GLY A 1 50.32 32.59 63.24
CA GLY A 1 49.75 32.11 62.04
C GLY A 1 48.34 32.74 61.79
N VAL A 2 48.24 33.54 60.79
CA VAL A 2 46.93 34.09 60.34
C VAL A 2 46.21 32.97 59.65
N ALA A 3 45.04 32.55 60.15
CA ALA A 3 44.19 31.64 59.43
C ALA A 3 43.76 32.34 58.15
N GLY A 4 44.31 31.90 57.02
CA GLY A 4 43.90 32.38 55.70
C GLY A 4 42.52 31.93 55.39
N SER A 5 41.65 32.85 55.04
CA SER A 5 40.39 32.54 54.41
C SER A 5 40.64 31.84 53.06
N GLY A 6 40.47 30.53 53.03
CA GLY A 6 40.59 29.77 51.77
C GLY A 6 39.53 30.26 50.80
N GLY A 7 39.92 30.67 49.60
CA GLY A 7 39.05 30.95 48.48
C GLY A 7 38.97 29.73 47.61
N THR A 8 37.85 29.59 46.90
CA THR A 8 37.69 28.56 45.85
C THR A 8 38.19 29.16 44.52
N GLU A 9 39.19 28.55 43.93
CA GLU A 9 39.60 28.87 42.55
C GLU A 9 38.80 28.01 41.56
N THR A 10 38.23 28.63 40.57
CA THR A 10 37.53 27.93 39.47
C THR A 10 38.44 27.95 38.25
N GLY A 11 38.95 26.79 37.88
CA GLY A 11 39.64 26.60 36.62
C GLY A 11 38.67 26.32 35.49
N ASN A 12 38.80 27.04 34.37
CA ASN A 12 38.03 26.79 33.16
C ASN A 12 38.89 26.01 32.17
N GLY A 13 38.38 24.86 31.70
CA GLY A 13 39.02 24.07 30.65
C GLY A 13 38.02 23.78 29.51
N THR A 14 38.53 23.56 28.29
CA THR A 14 37.74 23.18 27.14
C THR A 14 37.83 21.67 26.95
N PRO A 15 36.72 20.89 27.13
CA PRO A 15 36.74 19.46 26.91
C PRO A 15 36.99 19.10 25.45
N THR A 16 37.73 18.02 25.22
CA THR A 16 37.82 17.38 23.91
C THR A 16 36.58 16.55 23.68
N LEU A 17 35.93 16.72 22.52
CA LEU A 17 34.73 15.98 22.15
C LEU A 17 35.05 14.86 21.18
N SER A 18 34.53 13.67 21.42
CA SER A 18 34.67 12.50 20.55
C SER A 18 33.38 11.71 20.45
N LYS A 19 33.16 11.07 19.29
CA LYS A 19 32.05 10.12 19.12
C LYS A 19 32.43 8.77 19.73
N VAL A 20 31.61 8.25 20.62
CA VAL A 20 31.76 6.92 21.22
C VAL A 20 31.03 5.86 20.40
N SER A 21 29.78 6.12 20.02
CA SER A 21 28.95 5.13 19.30
C SER A 21 27.78 5.82 18.60
N GLY A 22 27.02 5.01 17.82
CA GLY A 22 25.76 5.42 17.22
C GLY A 22 25.84 5.77 15.75
N SER A 23 24.66 6.04 15.14
CA SER A 23 24.48 6.13 13.68
C SER A 23 24.57 7.56 13.11
N GLY A 24 24.57 8.60 13.94
CA GLY A 24 24.72 9.99 13.47
C GLY A 24 26.11 10.27 12.93
N ASN A 25 26.22 11.11 11.92
CA ASN A 25 27.50 11.64 11.44
C ASN A 25 28.01 12.69 12.40
N TRP A 26 29.24 12.50 12.89
CA TRP A 26 29.91 13.41 13.81
C TRP A 26 30.91 14.30 13.09
N THR A 27 30.75 15.60 13.21
CA THR A 27 31.71 16.61 12.83
C THR A 27 31.74 17.64 13.97
N SER A 28 32.80 17.61 14.79
CA SER A 28 32.87 18.43 16.01
C SER A 28 32.51 19.90 15.76
N PRO A 29 31.64 20.49 16.56
CA PRO A 29 30.90 19.94 17.70
C PRO A 29 29.45 19.47 17.32
N LYS A 30 29.22 18.95 16.12
CA LYS A 30 27.87 18.69 15.55
C LYS A 30 27.64 17.23 15.24
N VAL A 31 26.48 16.70 15.66
CA VAL A 31 25.91 15.43 15.18
C VAL A 31 24.81 15.73 14.13
N THR A 32 24.88 15.08 12.98
CA THR A 32 23.91 15.22 11.91
C THR A 32 23.30 13.85 11.57
N TYR A 33 21.98 13.81 11.43
CA TYR A 33 21.24 12.64 10.96
C TYR A 33 20.59 12.93 9.61
N GLY A 34 20.67 11.98 8.69
CA GLY A 34 19.80 11.96 7.51
C GLY A 34 18.37 11.57 7.85
N ASN A 35 17.49 11.55 6.85
CA ASN A 35 16.11 11.10 7.03
C ASN A 35 16.07 9.69 7.66
N ASN A 36 15.26 9.51 8.72
CA ASN A 36 15.08 8.20 9.34
C ASN A 36 13.97 7.43 8.64
N THR A 37 14.35 6.45 7.83
CA THR A 37 13.44 5.55 7.11
C THR A 37 13.13 4.25 7.87
N SER A 38 13.31 4.26 9.19
CA SER A 38 13.01 3.12 10.07
C SER A 38 11.95 3.52 11.09
N THR A 39 11.13 2.56 11.52
CA THR A 39 10.18 2.73 12.63
C THR A 39 10.84 2.74 14.00
N SER A 40 12.17 2.65 14.06
CA SER A 40 12.96 2.76 15.29
C SER A 40 13.73 4.08 15.33
N GLY A 41 13.85 4.67 16.48
CA GLY A 41 14.71 5.83 16.71
C GLY A 41 16.18 5.47 16.53
N LYS A 42 17.01 6.48 16.31
CA LYS A 42 18.48 6.38 16.24
C LYS A 42 19.10 7.21 17.35
N SER A 43 20.29 6.84 17.77
CA SER A 43 21.03 7.62 18.77
C SER A 43 22.52 7.65 18.46
N THR A 44 23.20 8.63 19.04
CA THR A 44 24.64 8.80 18.98
C THR A 44 25.13 9.29 20.34
N VAL A 45 26.18 8.67 20.86
CA VAL A 45 26.80 9.05 22.13
C VAL A 45 28.07 9.84 21.83
N ILE A 46 28.14 11.01 22.39
CA ILE A 46 29.34 11.90 22.36
C ILE A 46 29.92 11.99 23.74
N ARG A 47 31.22 11.84 23.83
CA ARG A 47 32.01 11.95 25.07
C ARG A 47 32.76 13.28 25.11
N ALA A 48 32.61 13.99 26.20
CA ALA A 48 33.45 15.09 26.57
C ALA A 48 34.56 14.60 27.55
N THR A 49 35.80 14.91 27.27
CA THR A 49 36.93 14.52 28.10
C THR A 49 37.78 15.77 28.45
N ILE A 50 38.04 15.95 29.72
CA ILE A 50 39.02 16.92 30.23
C ILE A 50 39.88 16.21 31.28
N ASP A 51 41.19 16.22 31.10
CA ASP A 51 42.14 15.42 31.89
C ASP A 51 41.71 13.94 31.91
N SER A 52 41.47 13.37 33.08
CA SER A 52 41.00 12.00 33.27
C SER A 52 39.46 11.89 33.45
N THR A 53 38.74 13.02 33.42
CA THR A 53 37.31 13.07 33.67
C THR A 53 36.53 13.00 32.33
N THR A 54 35.57 12.11 32.27
CA THR A 54 34.70 11.93 31.06
C THR A 54 33.24 12.09 31.41
N LYS A 55 32.49 12.63 30.47
CA LYS A 55 31.02 12.69 30.53
C LYS A 55 30.41 12.42 29.17
N ASP A 56 29.41 11.52 29.11
CA ASP A 56 28.72 11.17 27.90
C ASP A 56 27.39 11.91 27.79
N ILE A 57 27.02 12.27 26.56
CA ILE A 57 25.71 12.78 26.20
C ILE A 57 25.17 11.96 25.03
N THR A 58 23.88 11.59 25.10
CA THR A 58 23.18 10.90 24.01
C THR A 58 22.32 11.89 23.23
N ILE A 59 22.54 11.93 21.92
CA ILE A 59 21.72 12.70 20.97
C ILE A 59 20.87 11.71 20.22
N SER A 60 19.56 11.93 20.16
CA SER A 60 18.60 11.00 19.56
C SER A 60 17.88 11.62 18.37
N GLN A 61 17.58 10.80 17.37
CA GLN A 61 16.64 11.09 16.30
C GLN A 61 15.40 10.22 16.48
N SER A 62 14.23 10.82 16.37
CA SER A 62 12.96 10.08 16.46
C SER A 62 12.84 9.01 15.37
N ALA A 63 11.98 8.00 15.62
CA ALA A 63 11.56 7.04 14.62
C ALA A 63 10.96 7.75 13.41
N GLY A 64 11.14 7.17 12.23
CA GLY A 64 10.46 7.59 11.01
C GLY A 64 8.99 7.18 11.02
N ALA A 65 8.16 7.95 10.33
CA ALA A 65 6.74 7.68 10.14
C ALA A 65 6.40 7.66 8.65
N LYS A 66 5.57 6.69 8.22
CA LYS A 66 5.02 6.67 6.88
C LYS A 66 3.88 7.67 6.78
N GLN A 67 3.94 8.52 5.78
CA GLN A 67 2.86 9.42 5.38
C GLN A 67 2.29 8.96 4.06
N TYR A 68 0.97 8.80 4.01
CA TYR A 68 0.26 8.24 2.87
C TYR A 68 -0.52 9.31 2.12
N SER A 69 -0.53 9.20 0.78
CA SER A 69 -1.52 9.90 -0.04
C SER A 69 -2.91 9.29 0.14
N ALA A 70 -3.94 9.97 -0.36
CA ALA A 70 -5.22 9.34 -0.59
C ALA A 70 -5.08 8.14 -1.55
N TRP A 71 -6.00 7.17 -1.46
CA TRP A 71 -6.12 6.10 -2.43
C TRP A 71 -6.59 6.65 -3.78
N SER A 72 -6.10 6.07 -4.88
CA SER A 72 -6.70 6.27 -6.20
C SER A 72 -8.13 5.72 -6.24
N ALA A 73 -8.90 6.08 -7.27
CA ALA A 73 -10.12 5.37 -7.59
C ALA A 73 -9.84 3.87 -7.83
N TRP A 74 -10.86 3.03 -7.65
CA TRP A 74 -10.77 1.61 -7.98
C TRP A 74 -10.65 1.39 -9.50
N THR A 75 -9.83 0.43 -9.89
CA THR A 75 -9.85 -0.19 -11.21
C THR A 75 -10.58 -1.51 -11.07
N VAL A 76 -11.76 -1.63 -11.69
CA VAL A 76 -12.59 -2.83 -11.66
C VAL A 76 -12.38 -3.63 -12.95
N ASN A 77 -12.13 -4.93 -12.83
CA ASN A 77 -12.07 -5.88 -13.94
C ASN A 77 -13.16 -6.91 -13.81
N ILE A 78 -13.77 -7.27 -14.94
CA ILE A 78 -14.78 -8.32 -15.07
C ILE A 78 -14.58 -9.02 -16.40
N SER A 79 -14.69 -10.34 -16.42
CA SER A 79 -14.65 -11.17 -17.62
C SER A 79 -15.58 -12.37 -17.47
N ASN A 80 -15.86 -13.05 -18.57
CA ASN A 80 -16.61 -14.29 -18.60
C ASN A 80 -15.79 -15.40 -19.29
N SER A 81 -16.14 -16.65 -19.09
CA SER A 81 -15.43 -17.80 -19.65
C SER A 81 -15.76 -18.11 -21.13
N GLY A 82 -16.54 -17.26 -21.78
CA GLY A 82 -16.90 -17.38 -23.19
C GLY A 82 -18.38 -17.56 -23.44
N ASN A 83 -18.73 -17.72 -24.70
CA ASN A 83 -20.12 -17.93 -25.18
C ASN A 83 -20.64 -19.29 -24.75
N VAL A 84 -21.96 -19.35 -24.55
CA VAL A 84 -22.69 -20.58 -24.24
C VAL A 84 -23.26 -21.18 -25.54
N ALA A 85 -23.19 -22.50 -25.68
CA ALA A 85 -23.75 -23.21 -26.83
C ALA A 85 -25.26 -23.03 -26.93
N ALA A 86 -25.84 -23.23 -28.14
CA ALA A 86 -27.27 -23.19 -28.34
C ALA A 86 -28.03 -24.24 -27.51
N SER A 87 -27.45 -25.43 -27.30
CA SER A 87 -28.00 -26.50 -26.46
C SER A 87 -28.11 -26.16 -24.96
N GLY A 88 -27.65 -25.00 -24.56
CA GLY A 88 -27.63 -24.61 -23.17
C GLY A 88 -26.23 -24.79 -22.51
N GLY A 89 -26.14 -24.44 -21.26
CA GLY A 89 -24.91 -24.49 -20.49
C GLY A 89 -24.65 -23.22 -19.68
N SER A 90 -23.39 -23.01 -19.26
CA SER A 90 -23.07 -21.87 -18.42
C SER A 90 -21.74 -21.23 -18.75
N SER A 91 -21.63 -19.94 -18.41
CA SER A 91 -20.38 -19.15 -18.46
C SER A 91 -20.08 -18.60 -17.07
N ASN A 92 -18.86 -18.83 -16.59
CA ASN A 92 -18.39 -18.31 -15.31
C ASN A 92 -18.01 -16.84 -15.45
N ILE A 93 -18.28 -16.07 -14.41
CA ILE A 93 -17.89 -14.66 -14.29
C ILE A 93 -16.75 -14.55 -13.28
N THR A 94 -15.68 -13.91 -13.69
CA THR A 94 -14.55 -13.57 -12.81
C THR A 94 -14.43 -12.07 -12.68
N THR A 95 -14.04 -11.60 -11.49
CA THR A 95 -13.90 -10.18 -11.20
C THR A 95 -12.78 -9.92 -10.22
N SER A 96 -12.17 -8.75 -10.35
CA SER A 96 -11.17 -8.22 -9.40
C SER A 96 -11.23 -6.71 -9.38
N ALA A 97 -10.77 -6.12 -8.29
CA ALA A 97 -10.54 -4.69 -8.23
C ALA A 97 -9.21 -4.38 -7.54
N SER A 98 -8.57 -3.29 -7.98
CA SER A 98 -7.35 -2.78 -7.38
C SER A 98 -7.36 -1.26 -7.33
N ARG A 99 -6.61 -0.70 -6.39
CA ARG A 99 -6.31 0.73 -6.27
C ARG A 99 -4.92 0.91 -5.71
N THR A 100 -4.36 2.10 -5.86
CA THR A 100 -3.00 2.38 -5.39
C THR A 100 -2.97 3.65 -4.54
N ARG A 101 -1.99 3.75 -3.67
CA ARG A 101 -1.58 4.99 -3.02
C ARG A 101 -0.06 5.04 -2.90
N THR A 102 0.48 6.23 -2.80
CA THR A 102 1.90 6.43 -2.51
C THR A 102 2.10 6.70 -1.01
N TRP A 103 3.30 6.48 -0.55
CA TRP A 103 3.71 6.85 0.80
C TRP A 103 5.16 7.36 0.78
N THR A 104 5.49 8.18 1.77
CA THR A 104 6.85 8.70 1.99
C THR A 104 7.24 8.53 3.44
N TRP A 105 8.53 8.45 3.73
CA TRP A 105 9.04 8.59 5.08
C TRP A 105 9.11 10.06 5.47
N ASN A 106 8.43 10.44 6.57
CA ASN A 106 8.45 11.80 7.13
C ASN A 106 8.11 12.90 6.11
N GLY A 107 7.34 12.59 5.06
CA GLY A 107 6.98 13.54 3.99
C GLY A 107 8.12 13.86 3.02
N VAL A 108 9.26 13.20 3.08
CA VAL A 108 10.41 13.45 2.18
C VAL A 108 10.17 12.79 0.82
N SER A 109 10.14 13.60 -0.23
CA SER A 109 9.96 13.12 -1.61
C SER A 109 11.01 12.08 -2.00
N GLY A 110 10.61 11.04 -2.71
CA GLY A 110 11.49 9.95 -3.17
C GLY A 110 11.95 8.97 -2.08
N SER A 111 11.53 9.17 -0.81
CA SER A 111 11.91 8.28 0.29
C SER A 111 10.94 7.11 0.54
N GLY A 112 9.93 6.95 -0.28
CA GLY A 112 8.82 6.03 -0.06
C GLY A 112 8.58 5.05 -1.21
N GLY A 113 7.33 4.69 -1.42
CA GLY A 113 6.92 3.71 -2.42
C GLY A 113 5.43 3.77 -2.73
N THR A 114 4.96 2.72 -3.39
CA THR A 114 3.55 2.53 -3.74
C THR A 114 2.99 1.33 -2.99
N GLU A 115 1.76 1.46 -2.54
CA GLU A 115 0.97 0.40 -1.95
C GLU A 115 -0.22 0.08 -2.85
N THR A 116 -0.54 -1.21 -3.02
CA THR A 116 -1.71 -1.67 -3.79
C THR A 116 -2.74 -2.25 -2.83
N GLY A 117 -3.96 -1.73 -2.90
CA GLY A 117 -5.11 -2.33 -2.25
C GLY A 117 -5.89 -3.19 -3.25
N THR A 118 -6.39 -4.33 -2.82
CA THR A 118 -7.23 -5.23 -3.63
C THR A 118 -8.62 -5.34 -3.03
N GLY A 119 -9.61 -5.66 -3.88
CA GLY A 119 -10.98 -5.84 -3.45
C GLY A 119 -11.74 -6.81 -4.35
N THR A 120 -12.88 -7.29 -3.86
CA THR A 120 -13.79 -8.16 -4.62
C THR A 120 -15.05 -7.37 -4.94
N PRO A 121 -15.28 -6.99 -6.23
CA PRO A 121 -16.50 -6.32 -6.64
C PRO A 121 -17.75 -7.19 -6.41
N THR A 122 -18.85 -6.53 -6.10
CA THR A 122 -20.17 -7.17 -6.07
C THR A 122 -20.67 -7.37 -7.50
N LEU A 123 -21.21 -8.55 -7.81
CA LEU A 123 -21.78 -8.87 -9.10
C LEU A 123 -23.31 -8.82 -9.06
N SER A 124 -23.91 -8.25 -10.10
CA SER A 124 -25.36 -8.23 -10.30
C SER A 124 -25.71 -8.41 -11.77
N LYS A 125 -26.85 -9.05 -12.03
CA LYS A 125 -27.44 -9.11 -13.37
C LYS A 125 -28.13 -7.78 -13.67
N VAL A 126 -27.75 -7.16 -14.80
CA VAL A 126 -28.36 -5.93 -15.29
C VAL A 126 -29.54 -6.23 -16.18
N SER A 127 -29.37 -7.18 -17.14
CA SER A 127 -30.41 -7.52 -18.13
C SER A 127 -30.13 -8.87 -18.77
N GLY A 128 -31.07 -9.33 -19.58
CA GLY A 128 -30.91 -10.47 -20.48
C GLY A 128 -31.59 -11.76 -20.03
N ALA A 129 -31.51 -12.78 -20.87
CA ALA A 129 -32.31 -14.01 -20.79
C ALA A 129 -31.72 -15.09 -19.86
N GLY A 130 -30.41 -15.13 -19.67
CA GLY A 130 -29.78 -16.12 -18.79
C GLY A 130 -30.08 -15.88 -17.32
N SER A 131 -30.17 -16.93 -16.53
CA SER A 131 -30.18 -16.84 -15.06
C SER A 131 -28.78 -16.55 -14.55
N PHE A 132 -28.64 -15.81 -13.42
CA PHE A 132 -27.37 -15.50 -12.78
C PHE A 132 -27.40 -15.91 -11.31
N ALA A 133 -26.50 -16.81 -10.94
CA ALA A 133 -26.31 -17.24 -9.56
C ALA A 133 -24.86 -17.73 -9.36
N SER A 134 -24.32 -17.57 -8.17
CA SER A 134 -22.99 -18.09 -7.80
C SER A 134 -21.88 -17.75 -8.82
N ASN A 135 -21.85 -16.49 -9.28
CA ASN A 135 -20.91 -15.98 -10.28
C ASN A 135 -20.95 -16.74 -11.63
N LYS A 136 -22.11 -17.23 -12.00
CA LYS A 136 -22.33 -18.00 -13.21
C LYS A 136 -23.60 -17.55 -13.92
N VAL A 137 -23.53 -17.34 -15.24
CA VAL A 137 -24.68 -17.16 -16.11
C VAL A 137 -25.04 -18.51 -16.74
N THR A 138 -26.28 -18.94 -16.59
CA THR A 138 -26.77 -20.22 -17.12
C THR A 138 -27.91 -19.97 -18.10
N TYR A 139 -27.91 -20.70 -19.21
CA TYR A 139 -28.93 -20.69 -20.22
C TYR A 139 -29.47 -22.11 -20.47
N ASP A 140 -30.76 -22.19 -20.65
CA ASP A 140 -31.41 -23.39 -21.22
C ASP A 140 -31.22 -23.44 -22.74
N ASN A 141 -31.69 -24.53 -23.39
CA ASN A 141 -31.63 -24.70 -24.84
C ASN A 141 -32.25 -23.49 -25.57
N ASN A 142 -31.52 -22.95 -26.55
CA ASN A 142 -31.98 -21.89 -27.41
C ASN A 142 -32.61 -22.47 -28.71
N THR A 143 -33.92 -22.51 -28.75
CA THR A 143 -34.67 -22.97 -29.94
C THR A 143 -34.91 -21.85 -30.96
N SER A 144 -34.46 -20.62 -30.68
CA SER A 144 -34.55 -19.49 -31.59
C SER A 144 -33.37 -19.44 -32.55
N THR A 145 -33.56 -18.98 -33.76
CA THR A 145 -32.49 -18.68 -34.73
C THR A 145 -31.73 -17.38 -34.41
N SER A 146 -32.03 -16.74 -33.30
CA SER A 146 -31.35 -15.55 -32.82
C SER A 146 -30.50 -15.86 -31.57
N THR A 147 -29.37 -15.18 -31.42
CA THR A 147 -28.56 -15.22 -30.19
C THR A 147 -29.33 -14.60 -29.02
N ARG A 148 -28.99 -15.02 -27.80
CA ARG A 148 -29.46 -14.39 -26.55
C ARG A 148 -28.28 -13.88 -25.77
N SER A 149 -28.45 -12.81 -24.99
CA SER A 149 -27.36 -12.25 -24.17
C SER A 149 -27.84 -11.93 -22.76
N THR A 150 -26.88 -11.85 -21.86
CA THR A 150 -27.07 -11.41 -20.47
C THR A 150 -25.91 -10.49 -20.08
N VAL A 151 -26.24 -9.34 -19.51
CA VAL A 151 -25.27 -8.36 -19.04
C VAL A 151 -25.11 -8.50 -17.51
N ILE A 152 -23.88 -8.67 -17.08
CA ILE A 152 -23.49 -8.73 -15.66
C ILE A 152 -22.62 -7.51 -15.35
N ARG A 153 -22.93 -6.85 -14.25
CA ARG A 153 -22.21 -5.69 -13.71
C ARG A 153 -21.38 -6.07 -12.49
N ALA A 154 -20.12 -5.67 -12.48
CA ALA A 154 -19.28 -5.63 -11.32
C ALA A 154 -19.29 -4.22 -10.73
N THR A 155 -19.46 -4.09 -9.42
CA THR A 155 -19.49 -2.81 -8.70
C THR A 155 -18.53 -2.85 -7.52
N MET A 156 -17.67 -1.82 -7.42
CA MET A 156 -16.80 -1.59 -6.28
C MET A 156 -16.88 -0.09 -5.92
N ASP A 157 -17.43 0.22 -4.74
CA ASP A 157 -17.84 1.58 -4.37
C ASP A 157 -18.73 2.19 -5.47
N SER A 158 -18.35 3.32 -6.06
CA SER A 158 -19.07 3.97 -7.16
C SER A 158 -18.61 3.55 -8.56
N VAL A 159 -17.59 2.67 -8.67
CA VAL A 159 -17.03 2.25 -9.96
C VAL A 159 -17.72 0.98 -10.43
N THR A 160 -18.22 1.02 -11.66
CA THR A 160 -18.92 -0.12 -12.28
C THR A 160 -18.25 -0.52 -13.60
N LYS A 161 -18.34 -1.81 -13.93
CA LYS A 161 -17.91 -2.35 -15.22
C LYS A 161 -18.79 -3.54 -15.60
N ASP A 162 -19.18 -3.61 -16.86
CA ASP A 162 -20.08 -4.63 -17.38
C ASP A 162 -19.34 -5.65 -18.26
N THR A 163 -19.85 -6.88 -18.29
CA THR A 163 -19.50 -7.91 -19.27
C THR A 163 -20.78 -8.52 -19.82
N THR A 164 -20.73 -8.98 -21.07
CA THR A 164 -21.87 -9.63 -21.74
C THR A 164 -21.54 -11.10 -21.99
N VAL A 165 -22.39 -11.98 -21.53
CA VAL A 165 -22.40 -13.41 -21.90
C VAL A 165 -23.41 -13.62 -23.00
N THR A 166 -22.99 -14.26 -24.10
CA THR A 166 -23.84 -14.55 -25.24
C THR A 166 -24.09 -16.05 -25.34
N GLN A 167 -25.35 -16.44 -25.63
CA GLN A 167 -25.69 -17.80 -26.05
C GLN A 167 -25.91 -17.83 -27.57
N ASN A 168 -25.32 -18.81 -28.20
CA ASN A 168 -25.47 -19.02 -29.66
C ASN A 168 -26.93 -19.27 -30.08
N ALA A 169 -27.21 -18.90 -31.30
CA ALA A 169 -28.52 -19.22 -31.95
C ALA A 169 -28.68 -20.72 -32.10
N GLY A 170 -29.90 -21.18 -31.97
CA GLY A 170 -30.29 -22.54 -32.34
C GLY A 170 -30.33 -22.73 -33.85
N SER A 171 -30.19 -23.97 -34.28
CA SER A 171 -30.35 -24.38 -35.69
C SER A 171 -31.57 -25.30 -35.86
N LYS A 172 -32.27 -25.13 -36.95
CA LYS A 172 -33.32 -26.08 -37.36
C LYS A 172 -32.72 -27.15 -38.27
N THR A 173 -32.89 -28.41 -37.92
CA THR A 173 -32.58 -29.53 -38.81
C THR A 173 -33.91 -30.03 -39.39
N TYR A 174 -33.93 -30.26 -40.69
CA TYR A 174 -35.08 -30.83 -41.37
C TYR A 174 -34.75 -32.29 -41.69
N SER A 175 -35.71 -33.20 -41.38
CA SER A 175 -35.62 -34.57 -41.90
C SER A 175 -35.94 -34.58 -43.39
N SER A 176 -35.13 -35.24 -44.15
CA SER A 176 -35.43 -35.56 -45.57
C SER A 176 -36.50 -36.64 -45.67
#